data_78d474da71cdda6c343f01eaed4dfa30
#
_entry.id   78d474da71cdda6c343f01eaed4dfa30
#
_cell.length_a   1.000
_cell.length_b   1.000
_cell.length_c   1.000
_cell.angle_alpha   90.00
_cell.angle_beta   90.00
_cell.angle_gamma   90.00
#
_symmetry.space_group_name_H-M   'P 1'
#
loop_
_entity.id
_entity.type
_entity.pdbx_description
1 polymer ?
#
loop_
_entity_poly.entity_id
_entity_poly.type
_entity_poly.pdbx_seq_one_letter_code
_entity_poly.pdbx_strand_id
1 'polypeptide(L)'
;MKEKTGKLSIKEWAEEDRPREKMLQKGASVLSDAELIAILIGSGNNEETAVQLSQRILHSVNNNLNTLGKRSIKELTSGFKGIGEAKAVTICAAMELGKRRETSEASPQDAIRSSKDSYLLFRTQLCDLPYEELWIALTNPLNKVIQKVKISQGGVNQASVDIRLILKAAINALASGIILCHNHPSGSLRPSTHDDALTERIQKAAKLMDIRILDHIILSDSGYYSYADEGRLIR
;
A
#
# COMPACT_ATOMS: atom_id res chain seq x y z
N MET A 1 27.17 -51.18 -1.98
CA MET A 1 26.02 -50.35 -1.70
C MET A 1 26.45 -48.89 -1.83
N LYS A 2 25.97 -48.17 -2.86
CA LYS A 2 26.21 -46.72 -2.97
C LYS A 2 25.25 -46.04 -2.05
N GLU A 3 25.76 -45.42 -0.99
CA GLU A 3 24.96 -44.49 -0.16
C GLU A 3 24.37 -43.42 -1.07
N LYS A 4 23.05 -43.41 -1.21
CA LYS A 4 22.33 -42.29 -1.73
C LYS A 4 22.48 -41.18 -0.67
N THR A 5 23.43 -40.29 -0.88
CA THR A 5 23.41 -38.97 -0.19
C THR A 5 22.12 -38.28 -0.57
N GLY A 6 21.11 -38.49 0.29
CA GLY A 6 19.75 -38.04 0.04
C GLY A 6 19.69 -36.53 0.07
N LYS A 7 19.48 -35.92 -1.10
CA LYS A 7 19.10 -34.52 -1.20
C LYS A 7 17.78 -34.33 -0.43
N LEU A 8 17.80 -33.59 0.69
CA LEU A 8 16.59 -33.15 1.38
C LEU A 8 15.78 -32.24 0.44
N SER A 9 14.58 -32.68 0.12
CA SER A 9 13.61 -31.85 -0.59
C SER A 9 13.19 -30.66 0.30
N ILE A 10 12.87 -29.50 -0.30
CA ILE A 10 12.36 -28.35 0.46
C ILE A 10 11.10 -28.73 1.27
N LYS A 11 10.32 -29.71 0.83
CA LYS A 11 9.15 -30.22 1.56
C LYS A 11 9.50 -30.96 2.86
N GLU A 12 10.74 -31.39 3.00
CA GLU A 12 11.25 -32.09 4.19
C GLU A 12 11.92 -31.14 5.19
N TRP A 13 12.06 -29.84 4.81
CA TRP A 13 12.57 -28.79 5.71
C TRP A 13 11.52 -28.43 6.76
N ALA A 14 11.95 -27.85 7.89
CA ALA A 14 11.03 -27.23 8.82
C ALA A 14 10.16 -26.19 8.09
N GLU A 15 8.91 -26.07 8.46
CA GLU A 15 7.95 -25.22 7.76
C GLU A 15 8.43 -23.76 7.70
N GLU A 16 9.03 -23.28 8.77
CA GLU A 16 9.58 -21.93 8.88
C GLU A 16 10.79 -21.65 7.96
N ASP A 17 11.46 -22.71 7.46
CA ASP A 17 12.60 -22.62 6.56
C ASP A 17 12.20 -22.74 5.08
N ARG A 18 10.95 -23.14 4.81
CA ARG A 18 10.46 -23.24 3.44
C ARG A 18 10.15 -21.84 2.91
N PRO A 19 10.72 -21.42 1.78
CA PRO A 19 10.62 -20.02 1.33
C PRO A 19 9.19 -19.47 1.20
N ARG A 20 8.24 -20.27 0.72
CA ARG A 20 6.82 -19.82 0.57
C ARG A 20 6.14 -19.65 1.90
N GLU A 21 6.26 -20.61 2.79
CA GLU A 21 5.72 -20.61 4.14
C GLU A 21 6.34 -19.49 4.97
N LYS A 22 7.66 -19.32 4.87
CA LYS A 22 8.40 -18.21 5.49
C LYS A 22 7.89 -16.83 4.99
N MET A 23 7.61 -16.72 3.68
CA MET A 23 7.04 -15.49 3.12
C MET A 23 5.63 -15.21 3.66
N LEU A 24 4.79 -16.24 3.77
CA LEU A 24 3.42 -16.11 4.28
C LEU A 24 3.38 -15.72 5.75
N GLN A 25 4.28 -16.28 6.57
CA GLN A 25 4.30 -16.05 8.02
C GLN A 25 5.02 -14.76 8.42
N LYS A 26 6.14 -14.44 7.75
CA LYS A 26 7.07 -13.38 8.17
C LYS A 26 7.23 -12.23 7.14
N GLY A 27 6.57 -12.34 5.97
CA GLY A 27 6.68 -11.36 4.89
C GLY A 27 7.92 -11.53 4.01
N ALA A 28 7.99 -10.75 2.93
CA ALA A 28 9.06 -10.87 1.92
C ALA A 28 10.42 -10.36 2.40
N SER A 29 10.44 -9.40 3.33
CA SER A 29 11.67 -8.71 3.79
C SER A 29 12.66 -9.62 4.53
N VAL A 30 12.21 -10.76 5.03
CA VAL A 30 13.06 -11.72 5.77
C VAL A 30 13.65 -12.81 4.87
N LEU A 31 13.30 -12.82 3.58
CA LEU A 31 13.82 -13.80 2.62
C LEU A 31 15.10 -13.26 1.97
N SER A 32 16.05 -14.17 1.74
CA SER A 32 17.21 -13.89 0.89
C SER A 32 16.81 -13.82 -0.59
N ASP A 33 17.65 -13.18 -1.41
CA ASP A 33 17.41 -13.12 -2.86
C ASP A 33 17.31 -14.53 -3.48
N ALA A 34 18.08 -15.49 -2.97
CA ALA A 34 18.01 -16.88 -3.42
C ALA A 34 16.65 -17.53 -3.10
N GLU A 35 16.10 -17.27 -1.93
CA GLU A 35 14.77 -17.75 -1.53
C GLU A 35 13.66 -17.09 -2.37
N LEU A 36 13.77 -15.80 -2.69
CA LEU A 36 12.83 -15.10 -3.57
C LEU A 36 12.87 -15.69 -4.99
N ILE A 37 14.06 -15.91 -5.57
CA ILE A 37 14.20 -16.53 -6.87
C ILE A 37 13.70 -17.99 -6.83
N ALA A 38 13.93 -18.74 -5.74
CA ALA A 38 13.42 -20.09 -5.56
C ALA A 38 11.89 -20.15 -5.57
N ILE A 39 11.22 -19.17 -5.00
CA ILE A 39 9.75 -19.03 -5.10
C ILE A 39 9.32 -18.85 -6.56
N LEU A 40 10.02 -17.99 -7.31
CA LEU A 40 9.72 -17.71 -8.71
C LEU A 40 9.87 -18.92 -9.61
N ILE A 41 10.97 -19.67 -9.49
CA ILE A 41 11.23 -20.86 -10.31
C ILE A 41 10.45 -22.10 -9.85
N GLY A 42 9.93 -22.11 -8.63
CA GLY A 42 9.04 -23.11 -8.06
C GLY A 42 9.64 -24.49 -7.79
N SER A 43 10.66 -24.91 -8.54
CA SER A 43 11.33 -26.22 -8.37
C SER A 43 12.78 -26.16 -8.82
N GLY A 44 13.63 -26.98 -8.20
CA GLY A 44 15.00 -27.21 -8.65
C GLY A 44 15.09 -28.18 -9.84
N ASN A 45 16.17 -28.94 -9.85
CA ASN A 45 16.40 -30.05 -10.77
C ASN A 45 16.66 -31.36 -9.97
N ASN A 46 17.07 -32.43 -10.65
CA ASN A 46 17.34 -33.72 -9.99
C ASN A 46 18.52 -33.68 -9.00
N GLU A 47 19.40 -32.69 -9.11
CA GLU A 47 20.65 -32.58 -8.33
C GLU A 47 20.54 -31.47 -7.25
N GLU A 48 19.75 -30.44 -7.51
CA GLU A 48 19.66 -29.23 -6.66
C GLU A 48 18.21 -28.87 -6.29
N THR A 49 18.00 -28.36 -5.08
CA THR A 49 16.76 -27.73 -4.67
C THR A 49 16.56 -26.41 -5.42
N ALA A 50 15.35 -25.84 -5.38
CA ALA A 50 15.11 -24.52 -5.97
C ALA A 50 16.02 -23.45 -5.34
N VAL A 51 16.27 -23.51 -4.03
CA VAL A 51 17.15 -22.55 -3.32
C VAL A 51 18.60 -22.72 -3.77
N GLN A 52 19.10 -23.94 -3.84
CA GLN A 52 20.47 -24.20 -4.29
C GLN A 52 20.70 -23.76 -5.76
N LEU A 53 19.74 -24.06 -6.64
CA LEU A 53 19.78 -23.61 -8.03
C LEU A 53 19.77 -22.08 -8.12
N SER A 54 18.96 -21.41 -7.30
CA SER A 54 18.91 -19.94 -7.22
C SER A 54 20.20 -19.34 -6.69
N GLN A 55 20.82 -19.95 -5.67
CA GLN A 55 22.14 -19.55 -5.17
C GLN A 55 23.20 -19.65 -6.26
N ARG A 56 23.19 -20.73 -7.06
CA ARG A 56 24.13 -20.90 -8.18
C ARG A 56 23.93 -19.85 -9.28
N ILE A 57 22.66 -19.50 -9.58
CA ILE A 57 22.34 -18.41 -10.52
C ILE A 57 22.89 -17.08 -10.00
N LEU A 58 22.62 -16.74 -8.74
CA LEU A 58 23.11 -15.50 -8.12
C LEU A 58 24.63 -15.45 -8.06
N HIS A 59 25.28 -16.55 -7.69
CA HIS A 59 26.75 -16.63 -7.64
C HIS A 59 27.38 -16.35 -9.02
N SER A 60 26.77 -16.79 -10.13
CA SER A 60 27.26 -16.53 -11.50
C SER A 60 27.27 -15.06 -11.91
N VAL A 61 26.55 -14.22 -11.15
CA VAL A 61 26.45 -12.77 -11.34
C VAL A 61 27.00 -12.00 -10.14
N ASN A 62 27.89 -12.62 -9.33
CA ASN A 62 28.48 -12.05 -8.11
C ASN A 62 27.41 -11.54 -7.12
N ASN A 63 26.30 -12.24 -6.98
CA ASN A 63 25.16 -11.89 -6.14
C ASN A 63 24.59 -10.47 -6.42
N ASN A 64 24.67 -10.02 -7.67
CA ASN A 64 24.20 -8.70 -8.07
C ASN A 64 22.94 -8.82 -8.92
N LEU A 65 21.80 -8.36 -8.38
CA LEU A 65 20.49 -8.39 -9.05
C LEU A 65 20.45 -7.55 -10.32
N ASN A 66 21.19 -6.42 -10.37
CA ASN A 66 21.26 -5.61 -11.59
C ASN A 66 21.96 -6.36 -12.72
N THR A 67 22.97 -7.16 -12.39
CA THR A 67 23.66 -8.02 -13.37
C THR A 67 22.78 -9.18 -13.80
N LEU A 68 22.02 -9.76 -12.87
CA LEU A 68 21.02 -10.79 -13.17
C LEU A 68 19.95 -10.27 -14.12
N GLY A 69 19.44 -9.05 -13.88
CA GLY A 69 18.44 -8.40 -14.72
C GLY A 69 18.88 -8.10 -16.16
N LYS A 70 20.18 -8.16 -16.45
CA LYS A 70 20.73 -8.02 -17.80
C LYS A 70 20.86 -9.36 -18.55
N ARG A 71 20.64 -10.50 -17.87
CA ARG A 71 20.71 -11.81 -18.50
C ARG A 71 19.51 -12.05 -19.42
N SER A 72 19.79 -12.56 -20.60
CA SER A 72 18.76 -12.98 -21.54
C SER A 72 18.17 -14.35 -21.17
N ILE A 73 16.98 -14.64 -21.65
CA ILE A 73 16.33 -15.96 -21.51
C ILE A 73 17.28 -17.06 -22.00
N LYS A 74 17.95 -16.84 -23.15
CA LYS A 74 18.87 -17.80 -23.75
C LYS A 74 20.07 -18.09 -22.85
N GLU A 75 20.67 -17.08 -22.21
CA GLU A 75 21.78 -17.26 -21.26
C GLU A 75 21.35 -18.05 -20.02
N LEU A 76 20.14 -17.77 -19.49
CA LEU A 76 19.63 -18.51 -18.35
C LEU A 76 19.33 -19.97 -18.68
N THR A 77 18.71 -20.24 -19.83
CA THR A 77 18.36 -21.61 -20.23
C THR A 77 19.60 -22.45 -20.59
N SER A 78 20.60 -21.88 -21.27
CA SER A 78 21.83 -22.58 -21.65
C SER A 78 22.84 -22.71 -20.50
N GLY A 79 22.83 -21.74 -19.55
CA GLY A 79 23.80 -21.71 -18.46
C GLY A 79 23.45 -22.58 -17.26
N PHE A 80 22.16 -22.95 -17.09
CA PHE A 80 21.73 -23.60 -15.85
C PHE A 80 20.81 -24.79 -16.10
N LYS A 81 21.34 -25.99 -15.83
CA LYS A 81 20.55 -27.23 -15.85
C LYS A 81 19.39 -27.10 -14.86
N GLY A 82 18.16 -27.29 -15.34
CA GLY A 82 16.92 -27.12 -14.53
C GLY A 82 16.22 -25.76 -14.69
N ILE A 83 16.83 -24.83 -15.44
CA ILE A 83 16.15 -23.61 -15.90
C ILE A 83 15.74 -23.84 -17.36
N GLY A 84 14.48 -24.18 -17.55
CA GLY A 84 13.84 -24.17 -18.87
C GLY A 84 13.29 -22.79 -19.20
N GLU A 85 12.72 -22.65 -20.40
CA GLU A 85 12.22 -21.39 -20.92
C GLU A 85 11.20 -20.72 -19.97
N ALA A 86 10.24 -21.48 -19.42
CA ALA A 86 9.25 -20.94 -18.50
C ALA A 86 9.87 -20.30 -17.25
N LYS A 87 10.86 -20.96 -16.62
CA LYS A 87 11.54 -20.43 -15.43
C LYS A 87 12.39 -19.20 -15.78
N ALA A 88 13.08 -19.22 -16.92
CA ALA A 88 13.87 -18.09 -17.39
C ALA A 88 12.99 -16.87 -17.66
N VAL A 89 11.85 -17.05 -18.33
CA VAL A 89 10.84 -16.00 -18.55
C VAL A 89 10.34 -15.41 -17.23
N THR A 90 10.03 -16.25 -16.24
CA THR A 90 9.56 -15.79 -14.92
C THR A 90 10.61 -14.93 -14.21
N ILE A 91 11.89 -15.34 -14.25
CA ILE A 91 12.99 -14.53 -13.68
C ILE A 91 13.10 -13.20 -14.42
N CYS A 92 13.17 -13.20 -15.75
CA CYS A 92 13.29 -11.97 -16.54
C CYS A 92 12.11 -11.04 -16.33
N ALA A 93 10.88 -11.57 -16.26
CA ALA A 93 9.69 -10.78 -16.01
C ALA A 93 9.72 -10.12 -14.60
N ALA A 94 10.16 -10.84 -13.57
CA ALA A 94 10.30 -10.30 -12.23
C ALA A 94 11.37 -9.19 -12.17
N MET A 95 12.51 -9.36 -12.84
CA MET A 95 13.56 -8.34 -12.94
C MET A 95 13.05 -7.08 -13.67
N GLU A 96 12.33 -7.25 -14.76
CA GLU A 96 11.73 -6.14 -15.51
C GLU A 96 10.68 -5.38 -14.68
N LEU A 97 9.82 -6.10 -13.94
CA LEU A 97 8.86 -5.47 -13.01
C LEU A 97 9.57 -4.68 -11.90
N GLY A 98 10.65 -5.21 -11.34
CA GLY A 98 11.50 -4.51 -10.37
C GLY A 98 12.05 -3.21 -10.94
N LYS A 99 12.60 -3.25 -12.15
CA LYS A 99 13.10 -2.08 -12.88
C LYS A 99 12.00 -1.06 -13.16
N ARG A 100 10.84 -1.49 -13.64
CA ARG A 100 9.69 -0.60 -13.87
C ARG A 100 9.18 0.03 -12.59
N ARG A 101 9.18 -0.69 -11.47
CA ARG A 101 8.83 -0.15 -10.15
C ARG A 101 9.78 0.97 -9.73
N GLU A 102 11.09 0.83 -9.97
CA GLU A 102 12.09 1.85 -9.65
C GLU A 102 11.91 3.11 -10.52
N THR A 103 11.55 2.92 -11.81
CA THR A 103 11.30 4.02 -12.75
C THR A 103 9.85 4.49 -12.76
N SER A 104 8.92 3.74 -12.16
CA SER A 104 7.57 4.23 -11.93
C SER A 104 7.69 5.37 -10.94
N GLU A 105 7.44 6.58 -11.41
CA GLU A 105 7.16 7.69 -10.52
C GLU A 105 6.08 7.18 -9.56
N ALA A 106 6.37 7.22 -8.27
CA ALA A 106 5.31 7.15 -7.27
C ALA A 106 4.30 8.18 -7.76
N SER A 107 3.09 7.70 -8.14
CA SER A 107 2.02 8.60 -8.60
C SER A 107 2.14 9.85 -7.74
N PRO A 108 2.36 11.05 -8.29
CA PRO A 108 2.55 12.22 -7.48
C PRO A 108 1.24 12.41 -6.72
N GLN A 109 1.17 11.78 -5.57
CA GLN A 109 0.20 12.18 -4.55
C GLN A 109 0.79 13.51 -4.09
N ASP A 110 0.43 14.56 -4.83
CA ASP A 110 0.88 15.89 -4.50
C ASP A 110 0.50 16.15 -3.05
N ALA A 111 1.45 16.68 -2.31
CA ALA A 111 1.19 17.05 -0.93
C ALA A 111 0.02 18.03 -0.92
N ILE A 112 -0.96 17.79 -0.07
CA ILE A 112 -2.07 18.71 0.13
C ILE A 112 -1.50 20.00 0.72
N ARG A 113 -1.61 21.09 -0.03
CA ARG A 113 -1.06 22.41 0.31
C ARG A 113 -2.15 23.45 0.56
N SER A 114 -3.37 23.15 0.11
CA SER A 114 -4.52 24.03 0.19
C SER A 114 -5.82 23.26 0.37
N SER A 115 -6.85 23.94 0.83
CA SER A 115 -8.24 23.47 0.86
C SER A 115 -8.73 23.05 -0.53
N LYS A 116 -8.27 23.76 -1.57
CA LYS A 116 -8.57 23.42 -2.96
C LYS A 116 -8.03 22.05 -3.36
N ASP A 117 -6.82 21.68 -2.91
CA ASP A 117 -6.27 20.35 -3.18
C ASP A 117 -7.12 19.27 -2.49
N SER A 118 -7.55 19.53 -1.26
CA SER A 118 -8.46 18.65 -0.51
C SER A 118 -9.81 18.50 -1.21
N TYR A 119 -10.37 19.60 -1.72
CA TYR A 119 -11.60 19.59 -2.52
C TYR A 119 -11.43 18.73 -3.79
N LEU A 120 -10.38 18.97 -4.59
CA LEU A 120 -10.14 18.25 -5.84
C LEU A 120 -9.91 16.75 -5.59
N LEU A 121 -9.28 16.39 -4.46
CA LEU A 121 -9.04 15.01 -4.06
C LEU A 121 -10.33 14.18 -3.95
N PHE A 122 -11.45 14.81 -3.52
CA PHE A 122 -12.71 14.13 -3.24
C PHE A 122 -13.83 14.46 -4.22
N ARG A 123 -13.68 15.51 -5.04
CA ARG A 123 -14.72 16.01 -5.93
C ARG A 123 -15.36 14.92 -6.79
N THR A 124 -14.55 14.15 -7.50
CA THR A 124 -15.04 13.10 -8.40
C THR A 124 -15.76 11.96 -7.68
N GLN A 125 -15.57 11.82 -6.39
CA GLN A 125 -16.17 10.74 -5.59
C GLN A 125 -17.47 11.19 -4.92
N LEU A 126 -17.61 12.48 -4.64
CA LEU A 126 -18.67 12.98 -3.74
C LEU A 126 -19.66 13.95 -4.40
N CYS A 127 -19.31 14.65 -5.50
CA CYS A 127 -20.16 15.72 -6.04
C CYS A 127 -21.55 15.25 -6.49
N ASP A 128 -21.65 14.09 -7.15
CA ASP A 128 -22.92 13.68 -7.76
C ASP A 128 -23.72 12.68 -6.91
N LEU A 129 -23.37 12.53 -5.63
CA LEU A 129 -24.06 11.60 -4.75
C LEU A 129 -25.37 12.16 -4.23
N PRO A 130 -26.50 11.42 -4.36
CA PRO A 130 -27.81 11.86 -3.84
C PRO A 130 -27.97 11.69 -2.32
N TYR A 131 -26.93 11.27 -1.62
CA TYR A 131 -26.88 11.06 -0.18
C TYR A 131 -25.54 11.52 0.37
N GLU A 132 -25.49 11.78 1.69
CA GLU A 132 -24.27 12.19 2.35
C GLU A 132 -23.31 11.03 2.55
N GLU A 133 -22.03 11.23 2.26
CA GLU A 133 -20.95 10.36 2.65
C GLU A 133 -19.87 11.15 3.37
N LEU A 134 -19.32 10.55 4.43
CA LEU A 134 -18.11 11.06 5.08
C LEU A 134 -16.93 10.20 4.69
N TRP A 135 -15.91 10.86 4.19
CA TRP A 135 -14.62 10.29 3.86
C TRP A 135 -13.51 10.97 4.65
N ILE A 136 -12.40 10.27 4.78
CA ILE A 136 -11.16 10.85 5.29
C ILE A 136 -10.02 10.61 4.31
N ALA A 137 -9.09 11.57 4.23
CA ALA A 137 -7.77 11.35 3.68
C ALA A 137 -6.77 11.33 4.84
N LEU A 138 -5.95 10.30 4.87
CA LEU A 138 -4.87 10.12 5.83
C LEU A 138 -3.57 10.57 5.19
N THR A 139 -2.76 11.35 5.91
CA THR A 139 -1.54 11.94 5.35
C THR A 139 -0.31 11.60 6.19
N ASN A 140 0.85 11.59 5.53
CA ASN A 140 2.15 11.53 6.20
C ASN A 140 2.59 12.92 6.73
N PRO A 141 3.75 13.06 7.42
CA PRO A 141 4.24 14.36 7.93
C PRO A 141 4.44 15.43 6.85
N LEU A 142 4.61 15.05 5.58
CA LEU A 142 4.74 15.96 4.44
C LEU A 142 3.39 16.30 3.79
N ASN A 143 2.27 15.99 4.45
CA ASN A 143 0.90 16.14 3.97
C ASN A 143 0.60 15.39 2.65
N LYS A 144 1.39 14.38 2.29
CA LYS A 144 1.06 13.50 1.17
C LYS A 144 0.00 12.50 1.60
N VAL A 145 -1.01 12.32 0.77
CA VAL A 145 -2.09 11.36 1.02
C VAL A 145 -1.54 9.94 0.92
N ILE A 146 -1.68 9.16 2.00
CA ILE A 146 -1.29 7.74 2.06
C ILE A 146 -2.48 6.81 1.86
N GLN A 147 -3.69 7.27 2.25
CA GLN A 147 -4.91 6.47 2.10
C GLN A 147 -6.15 7.36 2.10
N LYS A 148 -7.19 6.98 1.37
CA LYS A 148 -8.55 7.50 1.49
C LYS A 148 -9.46 6.41 2.05
N VAL A 149 -10.31 6.75 3.01
CA VAL A 149 -11.20 5.79 3.67
C VAL A 149 -12.60 6.37 3.75
N LYS A 150 -13.59 5.61 3.31
CA LYS A 150 -15.01 5.92 3.54
C LYS A 150 -15.35 5.55 4.98
N ILE A 151 -15.88 6.49 5.73
CA ILE A 151 -16.23 6.33 7.15
C ILE A 151 -17.70 6.02 7.34
N SER A 152 -18.55 6.78 6.65
CA SER A 152 -20.00 6.58 6.75
C SER A 152 -20.69 6.93 5.45
N GLN A 153 -21.86 6.34 5.29
CA GLN A 153 -22.83 6.69 4.25
C GLN A 153 -24.15 6.99 4.95
N GLY A 154 -24.70 8.17 4.69
CA GLY A 154 -25.96 8.59 5.29
C GLY A 154 -27.13 7.84 4.71
N GLY A 155 -28.16 7.64 5.58
CA GLY A 155 -29.52 7.33 5.19
C GLY A 155 -30.42 8.53 5.55
N VAL A 156 -31.72 8.41 5.38
CA VAL A 156 -32.74 9.45 5.61
C VAL A 156 -32.71 10.03 7.06
N ASN A 157 -32.05 9.36 8.01
CA ASN A 157 -31.80 9.83 9.37
C ASN A 157 -30.29 9.84 9.62
N GLN A 158 -29.76 10.98 10.08
CA GLN A 158 -28.35 11.23 10.40
C GLN A 158 -27.70 10.04 11.12
N ALA A 159 -26.81 9.31 10.45
CA ALA A 159 -25.98 8.33 11.11
C ALA A 159 -24.91 9.07 11.91
N SER A 160 -24.90 8.90 13.23
CA SER A 160 -23.84 9.47 14.07
C SER A 160 -22.50 8.86 13.66
N VAL A 161 -21.55 9.70 13.24
CA VAL A 161 -20.20 9.26 12.88
C VAL A 161 -19.47 8.77 14.13
N ASP A 162 -19.03 7.54 14.11
CA ASP A 162 -18.20 6.99 15.16
C ASP A 162 -16.73 7.41 14.96
N ILE A 163 -16.28 8.38 15.75
CA ILE A 163 -14.90 8.90 15.69
C ILE A 163 -13.84 7.80 15.92
N ARG A 164 -14.20 6.68 16.58
CA ARG A 164 -13.28 5.55 16.79
C ARG A 164 -12.86 4.90 15.47
N LEU A 165 -13.75 4.89 14.46
CA LEU A 165 -13.44 4.38 13.13
C LEU A 165 -12.42 5.26 12.43
N ILE A 166 -12.54 6.59 12.55
CA ILE A 166 -11.60 7.55 12.00
C ILE A 166 -10.23 7.37 12.64
N LEU A 167 -10.15 7.34 13.98
CA LEU A 167 -8.90 7.17 14.70
C LEU A 167 -8.25 5.81 14.45
N LYS A 168 -9.04 4.73 14.42
CA LYS A 168 -8.54 3.40 14.09
C LYS A 168 -7.90 3.36 12.70
N ALA A 169 -8.54 3.98 11.70
CA ALA A 169 -7.98 4.04 10.35
C ALA A 169 -6.66 4.83 10.35
N ALA A 170 -6.60 5.96 11.05
CA ALA A 170 -5.40 6.79 11.12
C ALA A 170 -4.23 6.08 11.84
N ILE A 171 -4.51 5.39 12.96
CA ILE A 171 -3.50 4.62 13.70
C ILE A 171 -2.96 3.47 12.85
N ASN A 172 -3.85 2.70 12.21
CA ASN A 172 -3.46 1.57 11.37
C ASN A 172 -2.59 2.00 10.18
N ALA A 173 -2.82 3.19 9.65
CA ALA A 173 -2.06 3.77 8.53
C ALA A 173 -0.81 4.54 8.99
N LEU A 174 -0.55 4.65 10.31
CA LEU A 174 0.50 5.49 10.89
C LEU A 174 0.44 6.93 10.36
N ALA A 175 -0.78 7.47 10.25
CA ALA A 175 -1.02 8.80 9.70
C ALA A 175 -0.62 9.89 10.69
N SER A 176 -0.02 10.97 10.18
CA SER A 176 0.31 12.18 10.96
C SER A 176 -0.75 13.27 10.82
N GLY A 177 -1.61 13.16 9.82
CA GLY A 177 -2.68 14.10 9.56
C GLY A 177 -3.93 13.45 8.98
N ILE A 178 -5.06 14.08 9.22
CA ILE A 178 -6.38 13.67 8.73
C ILE A 178 -7.04 14.89 8.07
N ILE A 179 -7.62 14.69 6.90
CA ILE A 179 -8.55 15.61 6.26
C ILE A 179 -9.90 14.90 6.24
N LEU A 180 -10.92 15.54 6.82
CA LEU A 180 -12.30 15.08 6.73
C LEU A 180 -12.94 15.71 5.49
N CYS A 181 -13.84 14.96 4.85
CA CYS A 181 -14.58 15.47 3.71
C CYS A 181 -15.95 14.80 3.63
N HIS A 182 -17.02 15.59 3.54
CA HIS A 182 -18.36 15.10 3.28
C HIS A 182 -19.08 15.98 2.26
N ASN A 183 -20.09 15.42 1.61
CA ASN A 183 -20.92 16.16 0.67
C ASN A 183 -22.27 16.53 1.29
N HIS A 184 -22.81 17.66 0.87
CA HIS A 184 -24.18 18.06 1.12
C HIS A 184 -25.02 17.97 -0.17
N PRO A 185 -25.85 16.94 -0.36
CA PRO A 185 -26.72 16.81 -1.54
C PRO A 185 -27.73 17.96 -1.66
N SER A 186 -28.02 18.66 -0.56
CA SER A 186 -28.87 19.84 -0.55
C SER A 186 -28.29 21.06 -1.26
N GLY A 187 -26.99 21.01 -1.62
CA GLY A 187 -26.26 22.14 -2.22
C GLY A 187 -25.77 23.19 -1.20
N SER A 188 -26.13 23.05 0.10
CA SER A 188 -25.71 24.01 1.14
C SER A 188 -24.20 23.80 1.45
N LEU A 189 -23.44 24.91 1.44
CA LEU A 189 -22.05 24.92 1.91
C LEU A 189 -21.91 25.34 3.37
N ARG A 190 -23.04 25.63 4.07
CA ARG A 190 -22.99 26.00 5.48
C ARG A 190 -22.86 24.77 6.36
N PRO A 191 -21.85 24.71 7.25
CA PRO A 191 -21.76 23.65 8.24
C PRO A 191 -23.02 23.59 9.11
N SER A 192 -23.49 22.40 9.42
CA SER A 192 -24.50 22.15 10.43
C SER A 192 -23.87 22.17 11.84
N THR A 193 -24.70 22.28 12.86
CA THR A 193 -24.26 22.14 14.26
C THR A 193 -23.67 20.75 14.53
N HIS A 194 -24.07 19.74 13.75
CA HIS A 194 -23.53 18.39 13.85
C HIS A 194 -22.11 18.34 13.28
N ASP A 195 -21.85 18.99 12.14
CA ASP A 195 -20.51 19.07 11.54
C ASP A 195 -19.54 19.78 12.47
N ASP A 196 -19.98 20.86 13.12
CA ASP A 196 -19.19 21.57 14.10
C ASP A 196 -18.84 20.68 15.29
N ALA A 197 -19.82 19.98 15.86
CA ALA A 197 -19.63 19.09 16.99
C ALA A 197 -18.72 17.90 16.63
N LEU A 198 -18.87 17.33 15.42
CA LEU A 198 -17.99 16.27 14.92
C LEU A 198 -16.55 16.76 14.80
N THR A 199 -16.36 17.93 14.17
CA THR A 199 -15.05 18.54 13.94
C THR A 199 -14.34 18.79 15.27
N GLU A 200 -15.02 19.39 16.23
CA GLU A 200 -14.45 19.64 17.55
C GLU A 200 -14.07 18.34 18.30
N ARG A 201 -14.95 17.34 18.27
CA ARG A 201 -14.72 16.06 18.93
C ARG A 201 -13.51 15.33 18.34
N ILE A 202 -13.40 15.27 17.00
CA ILE A 202 -12.30 14.56 16.35
C ILE A 202 -10.97 15.30 16.56
N GLN A 203 -10.95 16.64 16.54
CA GLN A 203 -9.75 17.43 16.83
C GLN A 203 -9.21 17.14 18.24
N LYS A 204 -10.10 17.17 19.26
CA LYS A 204 -9.71 16.85 20.64
C LYS A 204 -9.14 15.44 20.76
N ALA A 205 -9.79 14.46 20.15
CA ALA A 205 -9.37 13.07 20.23
C ALA A 205 -8.07 12.78 19.44
N ALA A 206 -7.91 13.34 18.25
CA ALA A 206 -6.72 13.18 17.41
C ALA A 206 -5.48 13.84 18.05
N LYS A 207 -5.66 15.00 18.70
CA LYS A 207 -4.59 15.71 19.41
C LYS A 207 -3.94 14.87 20.49
N LEU A 208 -4.69 14.02 21.20
CA LEU A 208 -4.15 13.10 22.23
C LEU A 208 -3.25 12.01 21.65
N MET A 209 -3.29 11.83 20.33
CA MET A 209 -2.50 10.81 19.60
C MET A 209 -1.47 11.45 18.66
N ASP A 210 -1.19 12.76 18.84
CA ASP A 210 -0.31 13.55 17.99
C ASP A 210 -0.68 13.52 16.48
N ILE A 211 -1.97 13.30 16.19
CA ILE A 211 -2.52 13.34 14.82
C ILE A 211 -3.20 14.69 14.59
N ARG A 212 -2.81 15.38 13.52
CA ARG A 212 -3.35 16.70 13.18
C ARG A 212 -4.62 16.58 12.34
N ILE A 213 -5.65 17.34 12.64
CA ILE A 213 -6.74 17.58 11.70
C ILE A 213 -6.31 18.73 10.80
N LEU A 214 -6.05 18.45 9.53
CA LEU A 214 -5.55 19.42 8.56
C LEU A 214 -6.67 20.29 8.01
N ASP A 215 -7.84 19.67 7.73
CA ASP A 215 -9.04 20.36 7.29
C ASP A 215 -10.30 19.51 7.50
N HIS A 216 -11.46 20.16 7.43
CA HIS A 216 -12.75 19.53 7.22
C HIS A 216 -13.44 20.25 6.07
N ILE A 217 -13.65 19.52 4.97
CA ILE A 217 -14.21 20.04 3.72
C ILE A 217 -15.67 19.60 3.60
N ILE A 218 -16.56 20.55 3.32
CA ILE A 218 -17.94 20.27 2.92
C ILE A 218 -18.03 20.52 1.41
N LEU A 219 -18.46 19.52 0.66
CA LEU A 219 -18.63 19.60 -0.78
C LEU A 219 -20.09 19.78 -1.20
N SER A 220 -20.30 20.52 -2.25
CA SER A 220 -21.54 20.54 -3.03
C SER A 220 -21.23 20.76 -4.51
N ASP A 221 -22.24 20.68 -5.38
CA ASP A 221 -22.09 20.95 -6.81
C ASP A 221 -21.63 22.39 -7.08
N SER A 222 -21.97 23.33 -6.17
CA SER A 222 -21.62 24.76 -6.28
C SER A 222 -20.20 25.10 -5.81
N GLY A 223 -19.48 24.17 -5.16
CA GLY A 223 -18.14 24.40 -4.63
C GLY A 223 -17.87 23.68 -3.32
N TYR A 224 -17.10 24.31 -2.44
CA TYR A 224 -16.74 23.73 -1.16
C TYR A 224 -16.62 24.78 -0.06
N TYR A 225 -16.75 24.32 1.18
CA TYR A 225 -16.45 25.06 2.41
C TYR A 225 -15.27 24.38 3.11
N SER A 226 -14.34 25.15 3.66
CA SER A 226 -13.18 24.66 4.41
C SER A 226 -13.17 25.23 5.81
N TYR A 227 -13.11 24.36 6.82
CA TYR A 227 -12.96 24.78 8.21
C TYR A 227 -11.60 25.44 8.49
N ALA A 228 -10.56 25.02 7.76
CA ALA A 228 -9.22 25.61 7.90
C ALA A 228 -9.18 27.04 7.36
N ASP A 229 -9.74 27.27 6.16
CA ASP A 229 -9.78 28.61 5.53
C ASP A 229 -10.59 29.61 6.36
N GLU A 230 -11.68 29.13 6.98
CA GLU A 230 -12.56 29.95 7.84
C GLU A 230 -12.05 30.10 9.29
N GLY A 231 -10.86 29.55 9.57
CA GLY A 231 -10.23 29.64 10.91
C GLY A 231 -11.02 28.94 12.02
N ARG A 232 -11.84 27.92 11.66
CA ARG A 232 -12.70 27.20 12.62
C ARG A 232 -12.10 25.93 13.18
N LEU A 233 -10.84 25.63 12.83
CA LEU A 233 -10.10 24.55 13.47
C LEU A 233 -9.42 25.07 14.75
N ILE A 234 -9.52 24.29 15.84
CA ILE A 234 -8.83 24.58 17.11
C ILE A 234 -7.32 24.44 16.87
N ARG A 235 -6.56 25.46 17.21
CA ARG A 235 -5.10 25.48 17.10
C ARG A 235 -4.42 24.77 18.28
#